data_085fd2352385ef7f0878e90b9a0b966a
#
_entry.id   085fd2352385ef7f0878e90b9a0b966a
#
_cell.length_a   1.000
_cell.length_b   1.000
_cell.length_c   1.000
_cell.angle_alpha   90.00
_cell.angle_beta   90.00
_cell.angle_gamma   90.00
#
_symmetry.space_group_name_H-M   'P 1'
#
loop_
_entity.id
_entity.type
_entity.pdbx_description
1 polymer ?
#
loop_
_entity_poly.entity_id
_entity_poly.type
_entity_poly.pdbx_seq_one_letter_code
_entity_poly.pdbx_strand_id
1 'polypeptide(L)'
;MRNCLLYIAILPLLLLSSCNNWLEIEPDDRVMEKKLFSSREGFITALNGVYIEMSSSVLYGGQMLVIPDILAQYYKAAMPSEHRYSYFSSFSYDQQAVKSAFQGIWEKYYALIVNCNTILEHCDEGQELLGEKYYNVVKGEALALRAFFHFEVLRIWGPVFKENREMVCIPYAESSKIEVRPLLSAEVVYEKIKRDLTEAEAYLKESDPILTEGLLFSAGGLGEGNDMRYRNLRLNYYAVQALLARVALYCDDQPLALAYAKKVVDAVQKEDDELFPFKSRTQDLDDRVYQSELLFAHYNIQRANIYQNYFSNSLADANVLRVKDALVDKLFDEQDFRYRYQWSKQKNPSDAEQYYLVKYKDVSLSSNPTEEEKLRKEYRYLVPMIRISELYFIIAECETDPEEALNAINKVRSARAVKAITDFSSLPDELEKEYAREFVGEGQLFFYYKRLAKEGIPYDKGNYSWSTTSYIDMSTDRYVPSLPDSEKNNRVE
;
A
#
# COMPACT_ATOMS: atom_id res chain seq x y z
N MET A 1 81.41 -12.30 16.14
CA MET A 1 80.20 -12.88 16.77
C MET A 1 79.21 -11.82 17.26
N ARG A 2 79.61 -10.64 17.68
CA ARG A 2 78.74 -9.58 18.25
C ARG A 2 77.76 -8.95 17.23
N ASN A 3 78.15 -8.88 15.96
CA ASN A 3 77.36 -8.27 14.87
C ASN A 3 76.33 -9.26 14.27
N CYS A 4 76.55 -10.59 14.33
CA CYS A 4 75.61 -11.59 13.86
C CYS A 4 74.40 -11.73 14.81
N LEU A 5 74.58 -11.50 16.11
CA LEU A 5 73.47 -11.52 17.07
C LEU A 5 72.56 -10.30 16.92
N LEU A 6 73.03 -9.18 16.42
CA LEU A 6 72.19 -8.01 16.16
C LEU A 6 71.24 -8.20 14.95
N TYR A 7 71.70 -8.91 13.93
CA TYR A 7 70.87 -9.22 12.73
C TYR A 7 69.82 -10.29 13.02
N ILE A 8 70.11 -11.24 13.96
CA ILE A 8 69.15 -12.26 14.39
C ILE A 8 68.06 -11.66 15.26
N ALA A 9 68.32 -10.55 15.96
CA ALA A 9 67.32 -9.86 16.81
C ALA A 9 66.45 -8.87 16.05
N ILE A 10 66.93 -8.35 14.90
CA ILE A 10 66.16 -7.36 14.06
C ILE A 10 65.23 -8.08 13.07
N LEU A 11 65.56 -9.30 12.63
CA LEU A 11 64.74 -10.04 11.67
C LEU A 11 63.32 -10.40 12.18
N PRO A 12 63.08 -10.82 13.43
CA PRO A 12 61.74 -11.05 13.96
C PRO A 12 60.95 -9.78 14.23
N LEU A 13 61.61 -8.61 14.44
CA LEU A 13 60.93 -7.32 14.64
C LEU A 13 60.32 -6.77 13.34
N LEU A 14 60.89 -7.10 12.18
CA LEU A 14 60.37 -6.72 10.85
C LEU A 14 59.18 -7.62 10.39
N LEU A 15 59.02 -8.78 10.99
CA LEU A 15 57.90 -9.70 10.72
C LEU A 15 56.64 -9.35 11.54
N LEU A 16 56.71 -8.46 12.52
CA LEU A 16 55.59 -8.00 13.32
C LEU A 16 54.86 -6.78 12.72
N SER A 17 55.38 -6.19 11.62
CA SER A 17 54.68 -5.17 10.86
C SER A 17 53.84 -5.75 9.71
N SER A 18 53.43 -6.98 9.80
CA SER A 18 52.54 -7.62 8.84
C SER A 18 51.15 -7.05 8.98
N CYS A 19 50.71 -6.38 7.95
CA CYS A 19 49.40 -5.88 7.60
C CYS A 19 48.26 -6.38 8.48
N ASN A 20 47.75 -5.49 9.31
CA ASN A 20 46.46 -5.70 10.00
C ASN A 20 45.26 -5.79 9.05
N ASN A 21 45.44 -5.41 7.77
CA ASN A 21 44.36 -5.43 6.78
C ASN A 21 44.12 -6.79 6.09
N TRP A 22 44.89 -7.85 6.38
CA TRP A 22 44.71 -9.16 5.74
C TRP A 22 43.75 -10.11 6.51
N LEU A 23 43.28 -9.71 7.68
CA LEU A 23 42.38 -10.51 8.52
C LEU A 23 40.99 -9.92 8.68
N GLU A 24 40.66 -8.81 8.05
CA GLU A 24 39.28 -8.36 7.92
C GLU A 24 38.64 -9.09 6.72
N ILE A 25 38.19 -10.32 6.95
CA ILE A 25 37.25 -10.98 6.03
C ILE A 25 35.95 -10.20 6.18
N GLU A 26 35.72 -9.24 5.29
CA GLU A 26 34.38 -8.64 5.18
C GLU A 26 33.40 -9.76 4.79
N PRO A 27 32.26 -9.89 5.47
CA PRO A 27 31.21 -10.83 5.08
C PRO A 27 30.81 -10.56 3.62
N ASP A 28 30.55 -11.62 2.86
CA ASP A 28 30.18 -11.55 1.44
C ASP A 28 29.03 -10.58 1.19
N ASP A 29 28.08 -10.49 2.11
CA ASP A 29 26.94 -9.57 2.04
C ASP A 29 27.36 -8.10 2.02
N ARG A 30 28.35 -7.69 2.80
CA ARG A 30 28.89 -6.31 2.80
C ARG A 30 29.65 -5.97 1.53
N VAL A 31 30.34 -6.94 0.96
CA VAL A 31 31.05 -6.76 -0.33
C VAL A 31 30.02 -6.57 -1.45
N MET A 32 28.93 -7.33 -1.45
CA MET A 32 27.82 -7.19 -2.39
C MET A 32 27.12 -5.84 -2.24
N GLU A 33 26.84 -5.40 -1.02
CA GLU A 33 26.21 -4.12 -0.71
C GLU A 33 27.07 -2.94 -1.20
N LYS A 34 28.36 -2.91 -0.86
CA LYS A 34 29.30 -1.89 -1.35
C LYS A 34 29.37 -1.85 -2.88
N LYS A 35 29.34 -3.03 -3.54
CA LYS A 35 29.32 -3.12 -4.99
C LYS A 35 28.01 -2.59 -5.57
N LEU A 36 26.88 -2.89 -4.95
CA LEU A 36 25.55 -2.41 -5.38
C LEU A 36 25.51 -0.88 -5.37
N PHE A 37 25.92 -0.26 -4.28
CA PHE A 37 25.88 1.20 -4.11
C PHE A 37 27.11 1.93 -4.69
N SER A 38 27.93 1.26 -5.51
CA SER A 38 29.05 1.90 -6.20
C SER A 38 28.68 2.56 -7.53
N SER A 39 27.41 2.47 -7.97
CA SER A 39 26.91 3.10 -9.19
C SER A 39 25.50 3.61 -9.03
N ARG A 40 25.10 4.60 -9.83
CA ARG A 40 23.72 5.12 -9.88
C ARG A 40 22.71 4.01 -10.18
N GLU A 41 23.02 3.14 -11.12
CA GLU A 41 22.18 2.00 -11.51
C GLU A 41 21.96 1.02 -10.35
N GLY A 42 22.94 0.91 -9.46
CA GLY A 42 22.84 0.11 -8.26
C GLY A 42 21.83 0.68 -7.26
N PHE A 43 21.80 1.99 -7.03
CA PHE A 43 20.78 2.65 -6.21
C PHE A 43 19.38 2.45 -6.78
N ILE A 44 19.22 2.62 -8.09
CA ILE A 44 17.95 2.41 -8.78
C ILE A 44 17.52 0.94 -8.67
N THR A 45 18.46 0.01 -8.80
CA THR A 45 18.20 -1.43 -8.65
C THR A 45 17.74 -1.77 -7.24
N ALA A 46 18.40 -1.21 -6.21
CA ALA A 46 18.00 -1.39 -4.82
C ALA A 46 16.58 -0.85 -4.57
N LEU A 47 16.28 0.36 -5.03
CA LEU A 47 14.95 0.97 -4.93
C LEU A 47 13.89 0.15 -5.68
N ASN A 48 14.19 -0.32 -6.89
CA ASN A 48 13.31 -1.22 -7.65
C ASN A 48 13.05 -2.53 -6.89
N GLY A 49 14.07 -3.07 -6.22
CA GLY A 49 13.95 -4.24 -5.37
C GLY A 49 12.89 -4.08 -4.29
N VAL A 50 12.83 -2.91 -3.64
CA VAL A 50 11.80 -2.61 -2.62
C VAL A 50 10.40 -2.65 -3.24
N TYR A 51 10.19 -2.00 -4.40
CA TYR A 51 8.91 -2.05 -5.10
C TYR A 51 8.53 -3.47 -5.55
N ILE A 52 9.47 -4.25 -6.09
CA ILE A 52 9.22 -5.62 -6.54
C ILE A 52 8.79 -6.50 -5.36
N GLU A 53 9.45 -6.38 -4.22
CA GLU A 53 9.16 -7.18 -3.03
C GLU A 53 7.77 -6.88 -2.43
N MET A 54 7.15 -5.74 -2.74
CA MET A 54 5.74 -5.48 -2.43
C MET A 54 4.78 -6.45 -3.13
N SER A 55 5.20 -7.12 -4.24
CA SER A 55 4.43 -8.15 -4.94
C SER A 55 4.30 -9.46 -4.15
N SER A 56 4.98 -9.59 -3.02
CA SER A 56 4.85 -10.78 -2.17
C SER A 56 3.38 -11.10 -1.89
N SER A 57 3.02 -12.39 -1.94
CA SER A 57 1.67 -12.85 -1.60
C SER A 57 1.26 -12.52 -0.16
N VAL A 58 2.23 -12.28 0.71
CA VAL A 58 2.02 -11.82 2.09
C VAL A 58 1.58 -10.35 2.13
N LEU A 59 2.02 -9.53 1.15
CA LEU A 59 1.64 -8.12 1.04
C LEU A 59 0.62 -7.89 -0.09
N TYR A 60 0.96 -7.03 -1.05
CA TYR A 60 0.04 -6.57 -2.12
C TYR A 60 -0.06 -7.53 -3.32
N GLY A 61 0.67 -8.66 -3.28
CA GLY A 61 0.38 -9.82 -4.13
C GLY A 61 -0.78 -10.67 -3.59
N GLY A 62 -1.34 -10.36 -2.42
CA GLY A 62 -2.44 -11.15 -1.86
C GLY A 62 -2.98 -10.68 -0.51
N GLN A 63 -2.35 -11.06 0.59
CA GLN A 63 -2.95 -10.98 1.93
C GLN A 63 -3.37 -9.56 2.35
N MET A 64 -2.58 -8.54 2.07
CA MET A 64 -2.92 -7.16 2.43
C MET A 64 -4.07 -6.56 1.62
N LEU A 65 -4.46 -7.19 0.51
CA LEU A 65 -5.65 -6.81 -0.26
C LEU A 65 -6.93 -7.45 0.28
N VAL A 66 -6.83 -8.62 0.94
CA VAL A 66 -8.01 -9.40 1.30
C VAL A 66 -8.24 -9.50 2.81
N ILE A 67 -7.19 -9.58 3.64
CA ILE A 67 -7.35 -9.72 5.10
C ILE A 67 -8.10 -8.51 5.69
N PRO A 68 -7.76 -7.24 5.37
CA PRO A 68 -8.52 -6.11 5.90
C PRO A 68 -9.99 -6.12 5.46
N ASP A 69 -10.29 -6.53 4.22
CA ASP A 69 -11.67 -6.63 3.76
C ASP A 69 -12.44 -7.79 4.45
N ILE A 70 -11.74 -8.89 4.81
CA ILE A 70 -12.33 -9.98 5.60
C ILE A 70 -12.66 -9.47 7.03
N LEU A 71 -11.73 -8.75 7.65
CA LEU A 71 -11.95 -8.15 8.97
C LEU A 71 -13.08 -7.09 8.94
N ALA A 72 -13.22 -6.37 7.83
CA ALA A 72 -14.34 -5.47 7.59
C ALA A 72 -15.69 -6.18 7.32
N GLN A 73 -15.73 -7.53 7.39
CA GLN A 73 -16.91 -8.35 7.13
C GLN A 73 -17.49 -8.18 5.70
N TYR A 74 -16.67 -7.72 4.75
CA TYR A 74 -17.10 -7.47 3.38
C TYR A 74 -17.47 -8.77 2.66
N TYR A 75 -16.67 -9.81 2.88
CA TYR A 75 -16.95 -11.12 2.32
C TYR A 75 -17.90 -11.91 3.22
N LYS A 76 -18.51 -12.96 2.67
CA LYS A 76 -19.55 -13.73 3.32
C LYS A 76 -19.18 -14.09 4.77
N ALA A 77 -19.91 -13.51 5.70
CA ALA A 77 -19.66 -13.65 7.13
C ALA A 77 -19.81 -15.10 7.65
N ALA A 78 -20.74 -15.86 7.06
CA ALA A 78 -20.87 -17.29 7.35
C ALA A 78 -19.89 -18.09 6.47
N MET A 79 -18.59 -17.79 6.58
CA MET A 79 -17.59 -18.69 6.05
C MET A 79 -17.76 -20.06 6.73
N PRO A 80 -17.77 -21.16 5.98
CA PRO A 80 -17.71 -22.49 6.60
C PRO A 80 -16.55 -22.56 7.57
N SER A 81 -16.71 -23.33 8.67
CA SER A 81 -15.63 -23.51 9.65
C SER A 81 -14.32 -23.97 9.02
N GLU A 82 -14.40 -24.67 7.90
CA GLU A 82 -13.28 -25.17 7.11
C GLU A 82 -12.69 -24.10 6.18
N HIS A 83 -13.29 -22.91 6.08
CA HIS A 83 -12.75 -21.86 5.22
C HIS A 83 -11.44 -21.34 5.79
N ARG A 84 -10.39 -21.25 4.94
CA ARG A 84 -9.03 -20.85 5.36
C ARG A 84 -8.93 -19.49 6.08
N TYR A 85 -9.93 -18.64 5.93
CA TYR A 85 -10.02 -17.31 6.57
C TYR A 85 -11.11 -17.23 7.65
N SER A 86 -11.70 -18.34 8.07
CA SER A 86 -12.77 -18.35 9.08
C SER A 86 -12.37 -17.69 10.40
N TYR A 87 -11.11 -17.91 10.82
CA TYR A 87 -10.56 -17.31 12.04
C TYR A 87 -10.35 -15.80 11.94
N PHE A 88 -10.06 -15.27 10.73
CA PHE A 88 -10.00 -13.82 10.52
C PHE A 88 -11.38 -13.18 10.59
N SER A 89 -12.38 -13.77 9.94
CA SER A 89 -13.76 -13.25 9.97
C SER A 89 -14.40 -13.30 11.35
N SER A 90 -13.90 -14.17 12.24
CA SER A 90 -14.33 -14.26 13.65
C SER A 90 -13.42 -13.50 14.63
N PHE A 91 -12.42 -12.77 14.14
CA PHE A 91 -11.41 -12.06 14.95
C PHE A 91 -10.66 -12.95 15.96
N SER A 92 -10.49 -14.24 15.64
CA SER A 92 -9.82 -15.22 16.47
C SER A 92 -8.29 -15.11 16.32
N TYR A 93 -7.72 -14.03 16.81
CA TYR A 93 -6.30 -13.67 16.65
C TYR A 93 -5.33 -14.59 17.39
N ASP A 94 -5.81 -15.38 18.34
CA ASP A 94 -5.06 -16.39 19.09
C ASP A 94 -4.77 -17.66 18.27
N GLN A 95 -5.50 -17.88 17.18
CA GLN A 95 -5.34 -19.07 16.34
C GLN A 95 -4.02 -19.03 15.56
N GLN A 96 -3.34 -20.19 15.50
CA GLN A 96 -2.01 -20.31 14.88
C GLN A 96 -1.97 -19.84 13.43
N ALA A 97 -3.02 -20.12 12.65
CA ALA A 97 -3.09 -19.67 11.25
C ALA A 97 -3.09 -18.15 11.12
N VAL A 98 -3.79 -17.45 12.02
CA VAL A 98 -3.85 -15.98 12.06
C VAL A 98 -2.52 -15.41 12.56
N LYS A 99 -1.98 -15.97 13.64
CA LYS A 99 -0.66 -15.58 14.17
C LYS A 99 0.43 -15.71 13.10
N SER A 100 0.47 -16.84 12.38
CA SER A 100 1.48 -17.06 11.33
C SER A 100 1.34 -16.07 10.17
N ALA A 101 0.13 -15.73 9.77
CA ALA A 101 -0.09 -14.74 8.71
C ALA A 101 0.36 -13.35 9.15
N PHE A 102 -0.04 -12.88 10.34
CA PHE A 102 0.38 -11.59 10.88
C PHE A 102 1.89 -11.53 11.16
N GLN A 103 2.50 -12.63 11.61
CA GLN A 103 3.95 -12.76 11.73
C GLN A 103 4.64 -12.51 10.38
N GLY A 104 4.19 -13.19 9.32
CA GLY A 104 4.76 -13.02 7.98
C GLY A 104 4.58 -11.59 7.43
N ILE A 105 3.44 -10.94 7.69
CA ILE A 105 3.19 -9.54 7.29
C ILE A 105 4.16 -8.61 8.04
N TRP A 106 4.31 -8.78 9.35
CA TRP A 106 5.23 -8.00 10.18
C TRP A 106 6.67 -8.11 9.69
N GLU A 107 7.16 -9.33 9.56
CA GLU A 107 8.53 -9.61 9.12
C GLU A 107 8.80 -9.01 7.74
N LYS A 108 7.84 -9.12 6.82
CA LYS A 108 7.99 -8.58 5.46
C LYS A 108 8.04 -7.06 5.45
N TYR A 109 7.20 -6.37 6.22
CA TYR A 109 7.27 -4.91 6.32
C TYR A 109 8.58 -4.44 6.92
N TYR A 110 9.04 -5.06 8.03
CA TYR A 110 10.32 -4.65 8.62
C TYR A 110 11.53 -4.98 7.74
N ALA A 111 11.50 -6.06 6.97
CA ALA A 111 12.52 -6.32 5.96
C ALA A 111 12.57 -5.22 4.88
N LEU A 112 11.41 -4.75 4.41
CA LEU A 112 11.32 -3.63 3.45
C LEU A 112 11.78 -2.30 4.07
N ILE A 113 11.46 -2.06 5.33
CA ILE A 113 11.93 -0.89 6.08
C ILE A 113 13.47 -0.90 6.21
N VAL A 114 14.07 -2.06 6.51
CA VAL A 114 15.53 -2.21 6.54
C VAL A 114 16.14 -1.90 5.17
N ASN A 115 15.55 -2.41 4.07
CA ASN A 115 16.01 -2.11 2.72
C ASN A 115 15.93 -0.60 2.40
N CYS A 116 14.84 0.08 2.81
CA CYS A 116 14.74 1.54 2.67
C CYS A 116 15.82 2.26 3.46
N ASN A 117 16.09 1.83 4.70
CA ASN A 117 17.14 2.42 5.53
C ASN A 117 18.53 2.22 4.93
N THR A 118 18.83 1.04 4.37
CA THR A 118 20.08 0.78 3.67
C THR A 118 20.28 1.74 2.49
N ILE A 119 19.23 1.96 1.68
CA ILE A 119 19.28 2.94 0.58
C ILE A 119 19.54 4.34 1.12
N LEU A 120 18.86 4.75 2.19
CA LEU A 120 19.00 6.09 2.79
C LEU A 120 20.40 6.32 3.36
N GLU A 121 20.97 5.33 4.06
CA GLU A 121 22.33 5.38 4.61
C GLU A 121 23.38 5.57 3.51
N HIS A 122 23.22 4.89 2.37
CA HIS A 122 24.12 5.04 1.22
C HIS A 122 23.87 6.30 0.38
N CYS A 123 22.67 6.87 0.40
CA CYS A 123 22.35 8.08 -0.35
C CYS A 123 23.24 9.26 0.05
N ASP A 124 23.47 9.47 1.34
CA ASP A 124 24.24 10.62 1.82
C ASP A 124 25.72 10.52 1.42
N GLU A 125 26.28 9.31 1.39
CA GLU A 125 27.63 9.05 0.90
C GLU A 125 27.71 9.08 -0.64
N GLY A 126 26.63 8.71 -1.32
CA GLY A 126 26.52 8.60 -2.77
C GLY A 126 25.99 9.84 -3.49
N GLN A 127 25.83 10.98 -2.81
CA GLN A 127 25.21 12.18 -3.39
C GLN A 127 25.91 12.67 -4.67
N GLU A 128 27.25 12.71 -4.66
CA GLU A 128 28.04 13.13 -5.82
C GLU A 128 27.89 12.14 -7.00
N LEU A 129 27.86 10.83 -6.69
CA LEU A 129 27.68 9.76 -7.67
C LEU A 129 26.31 9.80 -8.34
N LEU A 130 25.27 10.07 -7.56
CA LEU A 130 23.89 10.15 -8.04
C LEU A 130 23.64 11.43 -8.86
N GLY A 131 24.27 12.54 -8.47
CA GLY A 131 23.92 13.87 -8.92
C GLY A 131 22.55 14.31 -8.36
N GLU A 132 22.28 15.61 -8.38
CA GLU A 132 21.15 16.21 -7.68
C GLU A 132 19.79 15.57 -7.99
N LYS A 133 19.45 15.41 -9.27
CA LYS A 133 18.16 14.86 -9.71
C LYS A 133 17.90 13.44 -9.16
N TYR A 134 18.88 12.54 -9.34
CA TYR A 134 18.74 11.16 -8.88
C TYR A 134 18.81 11.04 -7.36
N TYR A 135 19.70 11.83 -6.73
CA TYR A 135 19.77 11.89 -5.27
C TYR A 135 18.41 12.26 -4.67
N ASN A 136 17.80 13.33 -5.14
CA ASN A 136 16.52 13.81 -4.64
C ASN A 136 15.39 12.77 -4.86
N VAL A 137 15.32 12.16 -6.05
CA VAL A 137 14.28 11.18 -6.35
C VAL A 137 14.47 9.89 -5.54
N VAL A 138 15.69 9.33 -5.50
CA VAL A 138 15.97 8.08 -4.78
C VAL A 138 15.76 8.27 -3.29
N LYS A 139 16.28 9.35 -2.71
CA LYS A 139 16.13 9.66 -1.28
C LYS A 139 14.67 9.95 -0.91
N GLY A 140 13.99 10.76 -1.72
CA GLY A 140 12.58 11.06 -1.53
C GLY A 140 11.68 9.81 -1.58
N GLU A 141 11.87 8.94 -2.58
CA GLU A 141 11.12 7.69 -2.67
C GLU A 141 11.43 6.72 -1.52
N ALA A 142 12.71 6.60 -1.11
CA ALA A 142 13.10 5.72 -0.01
C ALA A 142 12.52 6.19 1.34
N LEU A 143 12.50 7.50 1.62
CA LEU A 143 11.82 8.10 2.78
C LEU A 143 10.32 7.83 2.75
N ALA A 144 9.69 8.06 1.60
CA ALA A 144 8.25 7.83 1.42
C ALA A 144 7.87 6.36 1.59
N LEU A 145 8.66 5.42 1.07
CA LEU A 145 8.45 3.98 1.26
C LEU A 145 8.63 3.57 2.72
N ARG A 146 9.66 4.07 3.41
CA ARG A 146 9.85 3.82 4.86
C ARG A 146 8.66 4.28 5.68
N ALA A 147 8.18 5.48 5.41
CA ALA A 147 6.99 6.03 6.04
C ALA A 147 5.74 5.22 5.71
N PHE A 148 5.54 4.84 4.44
CA PHE A 148 4.43 4.02 3.99
C PHE A 148 4.39 2.68 4.72
N PHE A 149 5.50 1.95 4.82
CA PHE A 149 5.53 0.65 5.50
C PHE A 149 5.30 0.78 7.01
N HIS A 150 5.86 1.79 7.67
CA HIS A 150 5.56 2.04 9.08
C HIS A 150 4.08 2.42 9.30
N PHE A 151 3.49 3.16 8.37
CA PHE A 151 2.06 3.47 8.42
C PHE A 151 1.20 2.21 8.29
N GLU A 152 1.55 1.29 7.37
CA GLU A 152 0.84 0.01 7.24
C GLU A 152 0.93 -0.81 8.53
N VAL A 153 2.11 -0.85 9.17
CA VAL A 153 2.30 -1.51 10.48
C VAL A 153 1.47 -0.82 11.56
N LEU A 154 1.47 0.52 11.61
CA LEU A 154 0.65 1.31 12.56
C LEU A 154 -0.85 1.04 12.36
N ARG A 155 -1.33 0.96 11.11
CA ARG A 155 -2.74 0.69 10.83
C ARG A 155 -3.19 -0.68 11.35
N ILE A 156 -2.33 -1.68 11.30
CA ILE A 156 -2.66 -3.04 11.77
C ILE A 156 -2.54 -3.11 13.29
N TRP A 157 -1.38 -2.81 13.87
CA TRP A 157 -1.06 -3.08 15.28
C TRP A 157 -1.18 -1.87 16.20
N GLY A 158 -1.30 -0.67 15.66
CA GLY A 158 -1.57 0.54 16.46
C GLY A 158 -3.00 0.55 16.99
N PRO A 159 -3.30 1.44 17.94
CA PRO A 159 -4.64 1.61 18.52
C PRO A 159 -5.65 2.17 17.51
N VAL A 160 -6.91 2.26 17.94
CA VAL A 160 -7.86 3.21 17.38
C VAL A 160 -7.36 4.61 17.75
N PHE A 161 -6.72 5.29 16.78
CA PHE A 161 -5.86 6.46 17.05
C PHE A 161 -6.57 7.57 17.80
N LYS A 162 -7.80 7.91 17.40
CA LYS A 162 -8.58 8.97 18.04
C LYS A 162 -8.98 8.66 19.48
N GLU A 163 -8.97 7.38 19.89
CA GLU A 163 -9.32 6.96 21.24
C GLU A 163 -8.10 6.89 22.16
N ASN A 164 -6.95 6.44 21.65
CA ASN A 164 -5.76 6.23 22.49
C ASN A 164 -4.45 6.40 21.71
N ARG A 165 -4.15 7.64 21.29
CA ARG A 165 -2.90 7.98 20.59
C ARG A 165 -1.63 7.75 21.41
N GLU A 166 -1.74 7.76 22.74
CA GLU A 166 -0.62 7.56 23.67
C GLU A 166 -0.26 6.06 23.84
N MET A 167 -1.07 5.14 23.30
CA MET A 167 -0.78 3.72 23.42
C MET A 167 0.54 3.39 22.76
N VAL A 168 1.44 2.77 23.53
CA VAL A 168 2.72 2.21 23.05
C VAL A 168 2.42 0.98 22.19
N CYS A 169 2.87 0.97 20.93
CA CYS A 169 2.39 -0.03 19.97
C CYS A 169 3.49 -0.66 19.09
N ILE A 170 4.26 0.12 18.36
CA ILE A 170 5.23 -0.40 17.38
C ILE A 170 6.57 0.35 17.44
N PRO A 171 7.70 -0.29 17.04
CA PRO A 171 8.95 0.43 16.87
C PRO A 171 8.97 1.21 15.54
N TYR A 172 9.73 2.29 15.50
CA TYR A 172 10.06 3.02 14.26
C TYR A 172 11.55 2.87 13.94
N ALA A 173 11.87 2.17 12.86
CA ALA A 173 13.24 1.86 12.48
C ALA A 173 13.80 2.90 11.50
N GLU A 174 14.84 3.62 11.93
CA GLU A 174 15.51 4.68 11.16
C GLU A 174 16.92 4.29 10.71
N SER A 175 17.33 3.05 10.95
CA SER A 175 18.60 2.50 10.47
C SER A 175 18.47 1.05 10.03
N SER A 176 19.41 0.59 9.20
CA SER A 176 19.50 -0.79 8.72
C SER A 176 19.99 -1.79 9.79
N LYS A 177 20.49 -1.30 10.92
CA LYS A 177 21.07 -2.14 11.98
C LYS A 177 20.02 -3.07 12.57
N ILE A 178 20.42 -4.33 12.74
CA ILE A 178 19.62 -5.36 13.42
C ILE A 178 19.77 -5.17 14.93
N GLU A 179 18.75 -4.58 15.55
CA GLU A 179 18.72 -4.30 16.99
C GLU A 179 17.28 -4.27 17.50
N VAL A 180 17.08 -4.57 18.78
CA VAL A 180 15.77 -4.41 19.43
C VAL A 180 15.53 -2.91 19.68
N ARG A 181 14.54 -2.35 19.00
CA ARG A 181 14.16 -0.93 19.14
C ARG A 181 13.00 -0.78 20.12
N PRO A 182 12.95 0.33 20.89
CA PRO A 182 11.83 0.57 21.79
C PRO A 182 10.51 0.67 20.99
N LEU A 183 9.43 0.15 21.58
CA LEU A 183 8.09 0.47 21.10
C LEU A 183 7.80 1.92 21.42
N LEU A 184 7.13 2.61 20.50
CA LEU A 184 6.76 4.02 20.60
C LEU A 184 5.24 4.14 20.70
N SER A 185 4.76 5.25 21.27
CA SER A 185 3.34 5.57 21.20
C SER A 185 2.89 5.84 19.78
N ALA A 186 1.62 5.62 19.49
CA ALA A 186 1.05 5.84 18.17
C ALA A 186 1.25 7.30 17.71
N GLU A 187 1.15 8.28 18.61
CA GLU A 187 1.44 9.70 18.36
C GLU A 187 2.88 9.90 17.88
N VAL A 188 3.86 9.34 18.59
CA VAL A 188 5.27 9.47 18.22
C VAL A 188 5.55 8.81 16.87
N VAL A 189 4.93 7.65 16.60
CA VAL A 189 5.04 6.98 15.29
C VAL A 189 4.43 7.85 14.20
N TYR A 190 3.25 8.45 14.42
CA TYR A 190 2.63 9.39 13.49
C TYR A 190 3.54 10.57 13.16
N GLU A 191 4.12 11.23 14.16
CA GLU A 191 5.02 12.36 13.95
C GLU A 191 6.28 11.96 13.12
N LYS A 192 6.80 10.76 13.33
CA LYS A 192 7.92 10.25 12.53
C LYS A 192 7.52 9.94 11.09
N ILE A 193 6.35 9.34 10.86
CA ILE A 193 5.79 9.11 9.52
C ILE A 193 5.60 10.46 8.79
N LYS A 194 4.97 11.42 9.45
CA LYS A 194 4.73 12.75 8.91
C LYS A 194 6.02 13.47 8.54
N ARG A 195 7.04 13.40 9.41
CA ARG A 195 8.37 13.96 9.14
C ARG A 195 8.98 13.33 7.88
N ASP A 196 9.02 12.00 7.78
CA ASP A 196 9.61 11.31 6.63
C ASP A 196 8.88 11.64 5.33
N LEU A 197 7.55 11.75 5.35
CA LEU A 197 6.77 12.13 4.17
C LEU A 197 6.96 13.60 3.79
N THR A 198 7.07 14.49 4.77
CA THR A 198 7.32 15.93 4.51
C THR A 198 8.72 16.13 3.92
N GLU A 199 9.71 15.40 4.42
CA GLU A 199 11.06 15.43 3.88
C GLU A 199 11.09 14.82 2.46
N ALA A 200 10.39 13.71 2.23
CA ALA A 200 10.23 13.10 0.91
C ALA A 200 9.59 14.08 -0.09
N GLU A 201 8.52 14.77 0.32
CA GLU A 201 7.87 15.80 -0.50
C GLU A 201 8.85 16.90 -0.91
N ALA A 202 9.70 17.37 0.02
CA ALA A 202 10.69 18.41 -0.25
C ALA A 202 11.70 17.98 -1.31
N TYR A 203 12.26 16.77 -1.20
CA TYR A 203 13.19 16.24 -2.20
C TYR A 203 12.52 16.04 -3.58
N LEU A 204 11.31 15.45 -3.62
CA LEU A 204 10.62 15.18 -4.87
C LEU A 204 10.14 16.45 -5.56
N LYS A 205 9.77 17.50 -4.81
CA LYS A 205 9.41 18.80 -5.36
C LYS A 205 10.47 19.40 -6.29
N GLU A 206 11.73 19.19 -5.98
CA GLU A 206 12.85 19.76 -6.74
C GLU A 206 13.19 18.96 -8.00
N SER A 207 12.84 17.64 -8.04
CA SER A 207 13.47 16.76 -9.04
C SER A 207 12.55 15.71 -9.66
N ASP A 208 11.29 15.55 -9.19
CA ASP A 208 10.40 14.52 -9.74
C ASP A 208 9.96 14.87 -11.15
N PRO A 209 10.23 14.02 -12.16
CA PRO A 209 9.82 14.25 -13.55
C PRO A 209 8.32 14.43 -13.75
N ILE A 210 7.48 13.93 -12.84
CA ILE A 210 6.02 14.08 -12.95
C ILE A 210 5.58 15.54 -13.04
N LEU A 211 6.38 16.45 -12.45
CA LEU A 211 6.08 17.89 -12.39
C LEU A 211 6.26 18.59 -13.74
N THR A 212 7.15 18.08 -14.60
CA THR A 212 7.54 18.72 -15.88
C THR A 212 7.23 17.87 -17.09
N GLU A 213 7.22 16.55 -16.94
CA GLU A 213 7.11 15.59 -18.03
C GLU A 213 5.85 14.70 -17.91
N GLY A 214 5.07 14.85 -16.81
CA GLY A 214 3.89 14.04 -16.56
C GLY A 214 4.24 12.58 -16.22
N LEU A 215 3.33 11.67 -16.56
CA LEU A 215 3.48 10.25 -16.17
C LEU A 215 4.51 9.49 -17.02
N LEU A 216 4.93 10.03 -18.16
CA LEU A 216 5.89 9.44 -19.08
C LEU A 216 5.51 8.00 -19.54
N PHE A 217 4.25 7.80 -19.91
CA PHE A 217 3.80 6.51 -20.44
C PHE A 217 4.36 6.16 -21.82
N SER A 218 4.87 7.12 -22.57
CA SER A 218 5.33 6.83 -23.92
C SER A 218 6.62 6.01 -23.90
N ALA A 219 6.61 4.88 -24.56
CA ALA A 219 7.77 4.10 -24.92
C ALA A 219 8.61 4.84 -25.98
N GLY A 220 9.26 5.91 -25.62
CA GLY A 220 10.47 6.29 -26.32
C GLY A 220 11.45 5.17 -26.00
N GLY A 221 11.93 4.43 -27.00
CA GLY A 221 12.69 3.19 -26.89
C GLY A 221 13.47 2.91 -25.60
N LEU A 222 13.95 1.70 -25.44
CA LEU A 222 14.82 1.29 -24.33
C LEU A 222 16.15 2.07 -24.35
N GLY A 223 16.08 3.38 -24.01
CA GLY A 223 17.21 4.28 -23.96
C GLY A 223 17.44 4.82 -22.57
N GLU A 224 18.54 5.53 -22.38
CA GLU A 224 18.88 6.23 -21.14
C GLU A 224 17.70 7.06 -20.63
N GLY A 225 17.32 6.89 -19.34
CA GLY A 225 16.26 7.64 -18.67
C GLY A 225 14.92 6.93 -18.52
N ASN A 226 14.81 5.63 -18.85
CA ASN A 226 13.57 4.84 -18.60
C ASN A 226 13.29 4.63 -17.10
N ASP A 227 14.31 4.67 -16.28
CA ASP A 227 14.28 4.56 -14.84
C ASP A 227 13.49 5.69 -14.14
N MET A 228 13.27 6.80 -14.84
CA MET A 228 12.47 7.94 -14.37
C MET A 228 11.05 8.00 -15.00
N ARG A 229 10.62 6.95 -15.70
CA ARG A 229 9.28 6.86 -16.32
C ARG A 229 8.28 6.16 -15.43
N TYR A 230 7.02 6.12 -15.89
CA TYR A 230 5.92 5.46 -15.17
C TYR A 230 5.82 5.93 -13.71
N ARG A 231 5.78 7.25 -13.54
CA ARG A 231 5.82 7.85 -12.20
C ARG A 231 4.64 7.44 -11.30
N ASN A 232 3.53 7.01 -11.86
CA ASN A 232 2.41 6.43 -11.12
C ASN A 232 2.71 5.03 -10.53
N LEU A 233 3.81 4.37 -10.93
CA LEU A 233 4.27 3.12 -10.32
C LEU A 233 5.22 3.38 -9.13
N ARG A 234 5.37 4.63 -8.75
CA ARG A 234 6.29 5.11 -7.72
C ARG A 234 5.56 6.02 -6.74
N LEU A 235 6.10 6.15 -5.54
CA LEU A 235 5.71 7.22 -4.62
C LEU A 235 6.27 8.55 -5.16
N ASN A 236 5.62 9.04 -6.23
CA ASN A 236 5.92 10.31 -6.85
C ASN A 236 5.46 11.48 -5.98
N TYR A 237 5.79 12.71 -6.38
CA TYR A 237 5.47 13.93 -5.64
C TYR A 237 3.99 14.03 -5.21
N TYR A 238 3.05 13.77 -6.12
CA TYR A 238 1.62 13.83 -5.81
C TYR A 238 1.15 12.63 -4.98
N ALA A 239 1.73 11.45 -5.20
CA ALA A 239 1.44 10.26 -4.41
C ALA A 239 1.88 10.42 -2.95
N VAL A 240 3.02 11.08 -2.69
CA VAL A 240 3.50 11.38 -1.33
C VAL A 240 2.55 12.35 -0.62
N GLN A 241 2.08 13.38 -1.30
CA GLN A 241 1.10 14.32 -0.74
C GLN A 241 -0.25 13.63 -0.47
N ALA A 242 -0.70 12.76 -1.39
CA ALA A 242 -1.91 11.96 -1.18
C ALA A 242 -1.76 10.98 0.00
N LEU A 243 -0.58 10.41 0.17
CA LEU A 243 -0.26 9.56 1.34
C LEU A 243 -0.26 10.39 2.63
N LEU A 244 0.26 11.62 2.63
CA LEU A 244 0.15 12.53 3.77
C LEU A 244 -1.31 12.82 4.14
N ALA A 245 -2.17 13.05 3.15
CA ALA A 245 -3.61 13.24 3.39
C ALA A 245 -4.24 12.00 4.04
N ARG A 246 -3.94 10.79 3.53
CA ARG A 246 -4.42 9.51 4.10
C ARG A 246 -3.91 9.29 5.53
N VAL A 247 -2.62 9.52 5.77
CA VAL A 247 -1.98 9.36 7.10
C VAL A 247 -2.59 10.32 8.10
N ALA A 248 -2.71 11.59 7.73
CA ALA A 248 -3.30 12.63 8.56
C ALA A 248 -4.76 12.30 8.93
N LEU A 249 -5.58 11.89 7.94
CA LEU A 249 -6.96 11.48 8.20
C LEU A 249 -7.05 10.28 9.13
N TYR A 250 -6.19 9.27 8.93
CA TYR A 250 -6.15 8.09 9.79
C TYR A 250 -5.77 8.43 11.23
N CYS A 251 -4.89 9.40 11.42
CA CYS A 251 -4.40 9.88 12.72
C CYS A 251 -5.19 11.07 13.27
N ASP A 252 -6.44 11.28 12.80
CA ASP A 252 -7.38 12.29 13.30
C ASP A 252 -6.91 13.75 13.12
N ASP A 253 -5.97 14.00 12.21
CA ASP A 253 -5.50 15.33 11.81
C ASP A 253 -6.27 15.80 10.56
N GLN A 254 -7.59 16.05 10.73
CA GLN A 254 -8.49 16.43 9.63
C GLN A 254 -8.07 17.71 8.89
N PRO A 255 -7.59 18.79 9.59
CA PRO A 255 -7.13 19.99 8.88
C PRO A 255 -5.98 19.71 7.91
N LEU A 256 -5.00 18.90 8.34
CA LEU A 256 -3.86 18.53 7.49
C LEU A 256 -4.31 17.62 6.33
N ALA A 257 -5.20 16.67 6.61
CA ALA A 257 -5.77 15.77 5.60
C ALA A 257 -6.48 16.56 4.50
N LEU A 258 -7.35 17.50 4.87
CA LEU A 258 -8.08 18.36 3.94
C LEU A 258 -7.13 19.23 3.10
N ALA A 259 -6.14 19.85 3.76
CA ALA A 259 -5.19 20.72 3.09
C ALA A 259 -4.40 19.96 1.99
N TYR A 260 -3.88 18.79 2.32
CA TYR A 260 -3.15 17.98 1.33
C TYR A 260 -4.04 17.38 0.25
N ALA A 261 -5.25 16.92 0.59
CA ALA A 261 -6.20 16.41 -0.40
C ALA A 261 -6.58 17.48 -1.42
N LYS A 262 -6.96 18.69 -0.98
CA LYS A 262 -7.25 19.83 -1.87
C LYS A 262 -6.02 20.20 -2.69
N LYS A 263 -4.85 20.32 -2.08
CA LYS A 263 -3.60 20.66 -2.77
C LYS A 263 -3.30 19.72 -3.95
N VAL A 264 -3.49 18.41 -3.77
CA VAL A 264 -3.27 17.45 -4.86
C VAL A 264 -4.36 17.58 -5.92
N VAL A 265 -5.64 17.58 -5.52
CA VAL A 265 -6.77 17.67 -6.46
C VAL A 265 -6.64 18.93 -7.33
N ASP A 266 -6.36 20.10 -6.74
CA ASP A 266 -6.19 21.38 -7.45
C ASP A 266 -4.99 21.35 -8.42
N ALA A 267 -3.95 20.58 -8.08
CA ALA A 267 -2.77 20.48 -8.93
C ALA A 267 -2.97 19.55 -10.14
N VAL A 268 -3.70 18.44 -9.96
CA VAL A 268 -3.76 17.34 -10.95
C VAL A 268 -5.08 17.21 -11.69
N GLN A 269 -6.13 17.92 -11.26
CA GLN A 269 -7.48 17.91 -11.85
C GLN A 269 -7.83 19.25 -12.49
N LYS A 270 -6.89 19.85 -13.22
CA LYS A 270 -7.13 21.10 -13.96
C LYS A 270 -8.05 20.83 -15.16
N GLU A 271 -8.98 21.77 -15.42
CA GLU A 271 -10.07 21.61 -16.40
C GLU A 271 -9.59 21.20 -17.81
N ASP A 272 -8.45 21.72 -18.24
CA ASP A 272 -7.90 21.46 -19.58
C ASP A 272 -6.70 20.50 -19.60
N ASP A 273 -6.21 20.04 -18.42
CA ASP A 273 -5.01 19.20 -18.30
C ASP A 273 -5.07 18.34 -17.05
N GLU A 274 -5.97 17.36 -17.05
CA GLU A 274 -6.10 16.39 -15.95
C GLU A 274 -4.98 15.35 -16.03
N LEU A 275 -4.04 15.38 -15.08
CA LEU A 275 -2.96 14.38 -15.01
C LEU A 275 -3.47 12.98 -14.57
N PHE A 276 -4.50 12.95 -13.72
CA PHE A 276 -5.16 11.72 -13.26
C PHE A 276 -6.68 11.79 -13.49
N PRO A 277 -7.12 11.76 -14.75
CA PRO A 277 -8.54 11.88 -15.07
C PRO A 277 -9.35 10.69 -14.57
N PHE A 278 -10.59 10.93 -14.17
CA PHE A 278 -11.53 9.85 -13.93
C PHE A 278 -11.72 9.02 -15.21
N LYS A 279 -11.78 7.70 -15.04
CA LYS A 279 -11.97 6.79 -16.16
C LYS A 279 -13.22 7.14 -16.96
N SER A 280 -13.03 7.36 -18.26
CA SER A 280 -14.13 7.59 -19.19
C SER A 280 -14.96 6.30 -19.42
N ARG A 281 -16.27 6.49 -19.64
CA ARG A 281 -17.23 5.41 -19.93
C ARG A 281 -16.97 4.70 -21.27
N THR A 282 -16.22 5.33 -22.15
CA THR A 282 -15.92 4.83 -23.50
C THR A 282 -14.54 4.18 -23.61
N GLN A 283 -13.73 4.29 -22.57
CA GLN A 283 -12.41 3.67 -22.53
C GLN A 283 -12.51 2.16 -22.27
N ASP A 284 -11.37 1.49 -22.40
CA ASP A 284 -11.23 0.03 -22.27
C ASP A 284 -11.99 -0.54 -21.07
N LEU A 285 -13.04 -1.32 -21.34
CA LEU A 285 -13.94 -1.87 -20.30
C LEU A 285 -13.26 -2.95 -19.46
N ASP A 286 -12.15 -3.49 -19.94
CA ASP A 286 -11.34 -4.48 -19.21
C ASP A 286 -10.43 -3.83 -18.16
N ASP A 287 -10.23 -2.51 -18.21
CA ASP A 287 -9.55 -1.78 -17.15
C ASP A 287 -10.47 -1.63 -15.93
N ARG A 288 -10.45 -2.63 -15.06
CA ARG A 288 -11.26 -2.70 -13.83
C ARG A 288 -10.59 -2.06 -12.63
N VAL A 289 -9.35 -1.58 -12.78
CA VAL A 289 -8.56 -0.91 -11.73
C VAL A 289 -8.50 0.61 -11.92
N TYR A 290 -9.05 1.10 -13.05
CA TYR A 290 -9.11 2.52 -13.37
C TYR A 290 -7.72 3.17 -13.40
N GLN A 291 -6.87 2.67 -14.33
CA GLN A 291 -5.45 3.03 -14.38
C GLN A 291 -5.20 4.54 -14.47
N SER A 292 -6.09 5.29 -15.15
CA SER A 292 -5.97 6.75 -15.28
C SER A 292 -6.12 7.51 -13.96
N GLU A 293 -6.70 6.88 -12.93
CA GLU A 293 -6.96 7.47 -11.62
C GLU A 293 -5.87 7.17 -10.58
N LEU A 294 -4.85 6.38 -10.95
CA LEU A 294 -3.84 5.86 -10.03
C LEU A 294 -2.71 6.86 -9.81
N LEU A 295 -2.71 7.54 -8.65
CA LEU A 295 -1.57 8.36 -8.22
C LEU A 295 -0.39 7.47 -7.85
N PHE A 296 -0.68 6.31 -7.22
CA PHE A 296 0.29 5.27 -6.95
C PHE A 296 -0.33 3.90 -7.20
N ALA A 297 0.33 3.09 -8.01
CA ALA A 297 0.01 1.70 -8.28
C ALA A 297 1.23 0.83 -8.05
N HIS A 298 0.99 -0.37 -7.52
CA HIS A 298 2.01 -1.39 -7.47
C HIS A 298 1.97 -2.24 -8.75
N TYR A 299 3.14 -2.42 -9.39
CA TYR A 299 3.25 -3.23 -10.61
C TYR A 299 3.55 -4.70 -10.26
N ASN A 300 2.63 -5.60 -10.59
CA ASN A 300 2.73 -7.02 -10.30
C ASN A 300 2.43 -7.85 -11.55
N ILE A 301 3.46 -8.43 -12.15
CA ILE A 301 3.32 -9.29 -13.34
C ILE A 301 2.48 -10.54 -13.07
N GLN A 302 2.32 -10.93 -11.81
CA GLN A 302 1.51 -12.06 -11.36
C GLN A 302 0.15 -11.61 -10.79
N ARG A 303 -0.31 -10.38 -11.07
CA ARG A 303 -1.57 -9.85 -10.53
C ARG A 303 -2.76 -10.78 -10.73
N ALA A 304 -2.83 -11.49 -11.85
CA ALA A 304 -3.89 -12.45 -12.14
C ALA A 304 -4.01 -13.55 -11.07
N ASN A 305 -2.92 -13.87 -10.36
CA ASN A 305 -2.94 -14.84 -9.26
C ASN A 305 -3.82 -14.37 -8.10
N ILE A 306 -4.03 -13.06 -7.93
CA ILE A 306 -4.95 -12.53 -6.91
C ILE A 306 -6.37 -13.03 -7.21
N TYR A 307 -6.83 -12.91 -8.47
CA TYR A 307 -8.12 -13.46 -8.86
C TYR A 307 -8.17 -14.99 -8.70
N GLN A 308 -7.16 -15.69 -9.22
CA GLN A 308 -7.12 -17.15 -9.19
C GLN A 308 -7.11 -17.71 -7.78
N ASN A 309 -6.42 -17.06 -6.85
CA ASN A 309 -6.25 -17.57 -5.49
C ASN A 309 -7.38 -17.16 -4.53
N TYR A 310 -8.15 -16.10 -4.84
CA TYR A 310 -9.12 -15.55 -3.90
C TYR A 310 -10.54 -15.44 -4.46
N PHE A 311 -10.71 -15.17 -5.77
CA PHE A 311 -12.00 -14.74 -6.31
C PHE A 311 -12.52 -15.60 -7.47
N SER A 312 -11.75 -16.58 -7.94
CA SER A 312 -12.14 -17.42 -9.08
C SER A 312 -13.33 -18.32 -8.76
N ASN A 313 -14.27 -18.38 -9.68
CA ASN A 313 -15.43 -19.31 -9.61
C ASN A 313 -15.05 -20.79 -9.68
N SER A 314 -13.80 -21.12 -10.01
CA SER A 314 -13.27 -22.50 -10.01
C SER A 314 -12.83 -22.96 -8.62
N LEU A 315 -12.72 -22.05 -7.65
CA LEU A 315 -12.30 -22.37 -6.27
C LEU A 315 -13.43 -23.08 -5.52
N ALA A 316 -13.04 -24.02 -4.65
CA ALA A 316 -13.95 -24.62 -3.69
C ALA A 316 -14.46 -23.58 -2.67
N ASP A 317 -15.63 -23.80 -2.09
CA ASP A 317 -16.26 -22.91 -1.11
C ASP A 317 -15.35 -22.61 0.11
N ALA A 318 -14.48 -23.54 0.48
CA ALA A 318 -13.50 -23.36 1.56
C ALA A 318 -12.36 -22.36 1.23
N ASN A 319 -12.24 -21.93 -0.02
CA ASN A 319 -11.12 -21.11 -0.47
C ASN A 319 -11.53 -19.79 -1.13
N VAL A 320 -12.76 -19.70 -1.68
CA VAL A 320 -13.20 -18.55 -2.45
C VAL A 320 -13.75 -17.45 -1.54
N LEU A 321 -13.27 -16.22 -1.75
CA LEU A 321 -13.85 -15.04 -1.11
C LEU A 321 -15.03 -14.54 -1.95
N ARG A 322 -16.22 -14.65 -1.39
CA ARG A 322 -17.47 -14.23 -2.03
C ARG A 322 -18.22 -13.27 -1.12
N VAL A 323 -18.85 -12.30 -1.72
CA VAL A 323 -19.90 -11.55 -1.06
C VAL A 323 -21.24 -12.28 -1.21
N LYS A 324 -22.23 -11.96 -0.40
CA LYS A 324 -23.59 -12.37 -0.70
C LYS A 324 -24.14 -11.58 -1.87
N ASP A 325 -24.88 -12.24 -2.75
CA ASP A 325 -25.50 -11.60 -3.90
C ASP A 325 -26.37 -10.41 -3.47
N ALA A 326 -27.13 -10.58 -2.37
CA ALA A 326 -27.94 -9.51 -1.79
C ALA A 326 -27.15 -8.28 -1.36
N LEU A 327 -25.86 -8.40 -1.00
CA LEU A 327 -25.01 -7.25 -0.71
C LEU A 327 -24.69 -6.48 -2.00
N VAL A 328 -24.30 -7.18 -3.06
CA VAL A 328 -23.98 -6.56 -4.35
C VAL A 328 -25.21 -5.86 -4.91
N ASP A 329 -26.37 -6.55 -4.94
CA ASP A 329 -27.63 -6.00 -5.47
C ASP A 329 -28.15 -4.78 -4.67
N LYS A 330 -27.79 -4.64 -3.38
CA LYS A 330 -28.23 -3.51 -2.55
C LYS A 330 -27.20 -2.39 -2.45
N LEU A 331 -25.93 -2.72 -2.58
CA LEU A 331 -24.84 -1.74 -2.48
C LEU A 331 -24.68 -0.94 -3.77
N PHE A 332 -24.92 -1.57 -4.93
CA PHE A 332 -24.70 -0.95 -6.23
C PHE A 332 -26.01 -0.71 -6.97
N ASP A 333 -26.08 0.41 -7.67
CA ASP A 333 -27.08 0.67 -8.69
C ASP A 333 -26.67 -0.05 -9.99
N GLU A 334 -27.66 -0.47 -10.80
CA GLU A 334 -27.41 -1.14 -12.08
C GLU A 334 -26.60 -0.29 -13.08
N GLN A 335 -26.62 1.04 -12.90
CA GLN A 335 -25.87 1.98 -13.73
C GLN A 335 -24.42 2.16 -13.26
N ASP A 336 -24.11 1.76 -12.03
CA ASP A 336 -22.77 1.92 -11.46
C ASP A 336 -21.74 1.13 -12.27
N PHE A 337 -20.68 1.82 -12.69
CA PHE A 337 -19.60 1.18 -13.46
C PHE A 337 -18.89 0.09 -12.69
N ARG A 338 -18.75 0.25 -11.37
CA ARG A 338 -18.14 -0.75 -10.51
C ARG A 338 -18.95 -2.04 -10.52
N TYR A 339 -20.29 -1.94 -10.47
CA TYR A 339 -21.16 -3.09 -10.61
C TYR A 339 -20.97 -3.78 -11.96
N ARG A 340 -20.98 -3.03 -13.05
CA ARG A 340 -20.95 -3.57 -14.41
C ARG A 340 -19.62 -4.23 -14.78
N TYR A 341 -18.49 -3.72 -14.27
CA TYR A 341 -17.17 -4.13 -14.75
C TYR A 341 -16.34 -4.88 -13.70
N GLN A 342 -16.60 -4.66 -12.41
CA GLN A 342 -15.85 -5.33 -11.34
C GLN A 342 -16.56 -6.58 -10.79
N TRP A 343 -17.86 -6.76 -11.08
CA TRP A 343 -18.63 -7.90 -10.66
C TRP A 343 -19.12 -8.71 -11.85
N SER A 344 -19.21 -10.05 -11.68
CA SER A 344 -19.71 -10.95 -12.70
C SER A 344 -20.48 -12.08 -12.05
N LYS A 345 -21.71 -12.34 -12.51
CA LYS A 345 -22.45 -13.56 -12.17
C LYS A 345 -21.84 -14.72 -12.94
N GLN A 346 -21.38 -15.73 -12.24
CA GLN A 346 -20.79 -16.94 -12.81
C GLN A 346 -21.26 -18.15 -12.02
N LYS A 347 -21.28 -19.33 -12.67
CA LYS A 347 -21.59 -20.59 -12.01
C LYS A 347 -20.42 -21.05 -11.15
N ASN A 348 -20.72 -21.48 -9.94
CA ASN A 348 -19.78 -22.15 -9.06
C ASN A 348 -19.63 -23.64 -9.44
N PRO A 349 -18.74 -24.42 -8.80
CA PRO A 349 -18.59 -25.86 -9.07
C PRO A 349 -19.88 -26.69 -8.86
N SER A 350 -20.86 -26.17 -8.11
CA SER A 350 -22.18 -26.80 -7.90
C SER A 350 -23.27 -26.28 -8.84
N ASP A 351 -22.89 -25.61 -9.94
CA ASP A 351 -23.77 -25.06 -10.99
C ASP A 351 -24.72 -23.92 -10.50
N ALA A 352 -24.49 -23.34 -9.33
CA ALA A 352 -25.25 -22.20 -8.83
C ALA A 352 -24.62 -20.88 -9.31
N GLU A 353 -25.47 -19.97 -9.83
CA GLU A 353 -25.04 -18.62 -10.21
C GLU A 353 -24.80 -17.74 -8.99
N GLN A 354 -23.67 -17.05 -8.94
CA GLN A 354 -23.26 -16.19 -7.85
C GLN A 354 -22.39 -15.06 -8.36
N TYR A 355 -22.30 -13.94 -7.59
CA TYR A 355 -21.38 -12.86 -7.89
C TYR A 355 -19.95 -13.19 -7.48
N TYR A 356 -19.03 -12.85 -8.38
CA TYR A 356 -17.59 -12.92 -8.18
C TYR A 356 -16.95 -11.57 -8.49
N LEU A 357 -16.00 -11.15 -7.64
CA LEU A 357 -15.19 -9.97 -7.91
C LEU A 357 -14.19 -10.29 -9.02
N VAL A 358 -14.30 -9.60 -10.16
CA VAL A 358 -13.43 -9.82 -11.32
C VAL A 358 -12.38 -8.71 -11.51
N LYS A 359 -12.22 -7.84 -10.52
CA LYS A 359 -11.30 -6.70 -10.56
C LYS A 359 -9.89 -7.09 -10.98
N TYR A 360 -9.37 -8.19 -10.47
CA TYR A 360 -8.02 -8.72 -10.76
C TYR A 360 -8.01 -9.87 -11.77
N LYS A 361 -9.16 -10.19 -12.38
CA LYS A 361 -9.19 -11.21 -13.42
C LYS A 361 -8.25 -10.83 -14.56
N ASP A 362 -7.57 -11.83 -15.12
CA ASP A 362 -6.66 -11.63 -16.23
C ASP A 362 -7.34 -10.96 -17.43
N VAL A 363 -6.56 -10.18 -18.15
CA VAL A 363 -6.99 -9.47 -19.36
C VAL A 363 -6.19 -10.01 -20.52
N SER A 364 -6.88 -10.70 -21.41
CA SER A 364 -6.28 -11.31 -22.58
C SER A 364 -5.79 -10.27 -23.57
N LEU A 365 -4.60 -10.50 -24.12
CA LEU A 365 -4.13 -9.83 -25.32
C LEU A 365 -4.65 -10.59 -26.56
N SER A 366 -4.64 -9.92 -27.70
CA SER A 366 -4.86 -10.57 -29.00
C SER A 366 -3.82 -11.67 -29.25
N SER A 367 -4.09 -12.57 -30.19
CA SER A 367 -3.16 -13.69 -30.51
C SER A 367 -1.77 -13.21 -30.96
N ASN A 368 -1.70 -12.03 -31.59
CA ASN A 368 -0.46 -11.36 -32.01
C ASN A 368 -0.51 -9.89 -31.57
N PRO A 369 -0.28 -9.62 -30.26
CA PRO A 369 -0.44 -8.28 -29.73
C PRO A 369 0.64 -7.34 -30.25
N THR A 370 0.22 -6.16 -30.70
CA THR A 370 1.14 -5.06 -31.01
C THR A 370 1.75 -4.49 -29.73
N GLU A 371 2.88 -3.78 -29.83
CA GLU A 371 3.45 -3.06 -28.69
C GLU A 371 2.47 -2.01 -28.14
N GLU A 372 1.72 -1.34 -29.01
CA GLU A 372 0.66 -0.40 -28.61
C GLU A 372 -0.43 -1.11 -27.78
N GLU A 373 -0.88 -2.31 -28.18
CA GLU A 373 -1.86 -3.07 -27.40
C GLU A 373 -1.29 -3.47 -26.03
N LYS A 374 -0.03 -3.92 -25.98
CA LYS A 374 0.65 -4.30 -24.74
C LYS A 374 0.72 -3.11 -23.78
N LEU A 375 1.13 -1.94 -24.27
CA LEU A 375 1.20 -0.69 -23.50
C LEU A 375 -0.19 -0.23 -23.04
N ARG A 376 -1.16 -0.19 -23.93
CA ARG A 376 -2.53 0.20 -23.60
C ARG A 376 -3.16 -0.70 -22.53
N LYS A 377 -2.80 -1.99 -22.49
CA LYS A 377 -3.31 -2.97 -21.53
C LYS A 377 -2.35 -3.22 -20.33
N GLU A 378 -1.44 -2.30 -20.03
CA GLU A 378 -0.55 -2.42 -18.85
C GLU A 378 -1.30 -2.48 -17.53
N TYR A 379 -2.52 -1.93 -17.47
CA TYR A 379 -3.39 -2.05 -16.30
C TYR A 379 -3.61 -3.50 -15.84
N ARG A 380 -3.36 -4.50 -16.68
CA ARG A 380 -3.42 -5.92 -16.31
C ARG A 380 -2.42 -6.32 -15.24
N TYR A 381 -1.40 -5.50 -14.99
CA TYR A 381 -0.37 -5.71 -13.97
C TYR A 381 -0.50 -4.76 -12.77
N LEU A 382 -1.42 -3.78 -12.83
CA LEU A 382 -1.54 -2.76 -11.80
C LEU A 382 -2.41 -3.21 -10.63
N VAL A 383 -1.90 -2.99 -9.42
CA VAL A 383 -2.64 -3.09 -8.16
C VAL A 383 -2.79 -1.69 -7.61
N PRO A 384 -4.02 -1.16 -7.45
CA PRO A 384 -4.25 0.18 -6.92
C PRO A 384 -3.71 0.32 -5.49
N MET A 385 -2.99 1.40 -5.24
CA MET A 385 -2.48 1.74 -3.92
C MET A 385 -3.05 3.07 -3.41
N ILE A 386 -3.03 4.11 -4.26
CA ILE A 386 -3.63 5.42 -3.98
C ILE A 386 -4.32 5.90 -5.26
N ARG A 387 -5.61 6.25 -5.15
CA ARG A 387 -6.41 6.73 -6.28
C ARG A 387 -6.95 8.14 -6.01
N ILE A 388 -7.18 8.89 -7.08
CA ILE A 388 -7.73 10.27 -6.98
C ILE A 388 -9.08 10.28 -6.27
N SER A 389 -9.91 9.24 -6.43
CA SER A 389 -11.21 9.12 -5.75
C SER A 389 -11.12 9.20 -4.23
N GLU A 390 -10.04 8.67 -3.64
CA GLU A 390 -9.81 8.74 -2.19
C GLU A 390 -9.65 10.18 -1.69
N LEU A 391 -8.94 11.02 -2.45
CA LEU A 391 -8.76 12.42 -2.08
C LEU A 391 -10.08 13.19 -2.09
N TYR A 392 -10.96 12.89 -3.03
CA TYR A 392 -12.31 13.45 -3.02
C TYR A 392 -13.14 12.99 -1.82
N PHE A 393 -12.97 11.74 -1.38
CA PHE A 393 -13.62 11.25 -0.15
C PHE A 393 -13.02 11.90 1.11
N ILE A 394 -11.71 12.14 1.15
CA ILE A 394 -11.06 12.88 2.23
C ILE A 394 -11.62 14.32 2.29
N ILE A 395 -11.73 14.99 1.15
CA ILE A 395 -12.34 16.33 1.08
C ILE A 395 -13.78 16.28 1.56
N ALA A 396 -14.60 15.34 1.05
CA ALA A 396 -16.00 15.22 1.45
C ALA A 396 -16.17 14.99 2.95
N GLU A 397 -15.27 14.25 3.58
CA GLU A 397 -15.34 13.95 5.02
C GLU A 397 -14.86 15.09 5.91
N CYS A 398 -13.82 15.82 5.48
CA CYS A 398 -13.16 16.84 6.30
C CYS A 398 -13.68 18.25 6.03
N GLU A 399 -14.40 18.46 4.93
CA GLU A 399 -14.91 19.79 4.57
C GLU A 399 -16.10 20.16 5.44
N THR A 400 -16.08 21.40 5.93
CA THR A 400 -17.15 21.94 6.79
C THR A 400 -18.24 22.66 6.00
N ASP A 401 -17.95 23.12 4.80
CA ASP A 401 -18.95 23.67 3.89
C ASP A 401 -19.75 22.54 3.24
N PRO A 402 -21.09 22.48 3.48
CA PRO A 402 -21.91 21.40 2.97
C PRO A 402 -21.93 21.29 1.43
N GLU A 403 -21.83 22.40 0.72
CA GLU A 403 -21.83 22.42 -0.74
C GLU A 403 -20.51 21.84 -1.28
N GLU A 404 -19.37 22.27 -0.75
CA GLU A 404 -18.06 21.75 -1.13
C GLU A 404 -17.93 20.26 -0.81
N ALA A 405 -18.38 19.82 0.37
CA ALA A 405 -18.38 18.41 0.75
C ALA A 405 -19.22 17.53 -0.19
N LEU A 406 -20.45 17.98 -0.51
CA LEU A 406 -21.32 17.28 -1.46
C LEU A 406 -20.75 17.29 -2.87
N ASN A 407 -20.15 18.39 -3.31
CA ASN A 407 -19.50 18.48 -4.63
C ASN A 407 -18.35 17.48 -4.73
N ALA A 408 -17.55 17.31 -3.69
CA ALA A 408 -16.45 16.37 -3.67
C ALA A 408 -16.93 14.91 -3.84
N ILE A 409 -17.86 14.43 -3.02
CA ILE A 409 -18.35 13.05 -3.16
C ILE A 409 -19.09 12.84 -4.48
N ASN A 410 -19.87 13.85 -4.94
CA ASN A 410 -20.63 13.78 -6.19
C ASN A 410 -19.74 13.78 -7.44
N LYS A 411 -18.53 14.33 -7.38
CA LYS A 411 -17.55 14.22 -8.47
C LYS A 411 -17.22 12.74 -8.72
N VAL A 412 -16.94 11.96 -7.67
CA VAL A 412 -16.70 10.51 -7.79
C VAL A 412 -17.96 9.78 -8.24
N ARG A 413 -19.11 10.06 -7.61
CA ARG A 413 -20.40 9.41 -7.96
C ARG A 413 -20.78 9.64 -9.42
N SER A 414 -20.59 10.84 -9.91
CA SER A 414 -20.81 11.16 -11.32
C SER A 414 -19.90 10.35 -12.25
N ALA A 415 -18.62 10.22 -11.91
CA ALA A 415 -17.67 9.41 -12.66
C ALA A 415 -18.05 7.92 -12.68
N ARG A 416 -18.75 7.44 -11.65
CA ARG A 416 -19.24 6.05 -11.53
C ARG A 416 -20.66 5.85 -12.08
N ALA A 417 -21.30 6.89 -12.64
CA ALA A 417 -22.69 6.90 -13.07
C ALA A 417 -23.72 6.66 -11.94
N VAL A 418 -23.36 7.04 -10.73
CA VAL A 418 -24.23 6.97 -9.55
C VAL A 418 -24.92 8.31 -9.34
N LYS A 419 -26.20 8.25 -8.89
CA LYS A 419 -27.00 9.45 -8.62
C LYS A 419 -26.32 10.33 -7.56
N ALA A 420 -26.29 11.63 -7.80
CA ALA A 420 -25.81 12.60 -6.83
C ALA A 420 -26.63 12.59 -5.54
N ILE A 421 -25.97 12.84 -4.41
CA ILE A 421 -26.60 13.13 -3.13
C ILE A 421 -26.77 14.63 -2.97
N THR A 422 -27.86 15.05 -2.38
CA THR A 422 -28.23 16.48 -2.18
C THR A 422 -28.46 16.83 -0.72
N ASP A 423 -28.58 15.83 0.13
CA ASP A 423 -28.78 15.99 1.58
C ASP A 423 -27.46 15.75 2.31
N PHE A 424 -26.88 16.82 2.84
CA PHE A 424 -25.64 16.77 3.60
C PHE A 424 -25.76 15.89 4.86
N SER A 425 -26.95 15.79 5.47
CA SER A 425 -27.15 14.93 6.63
C SER A 425 -26.94 13.43 6.32
N SER A 426 -27.08 13.03 5.06
CA SER A 426 -26.86 11.65 4.60
C SER A 426 -25.39 11.37 4.24
N LEU A 427 -24.53 12.39 4.22
CA LEU A 427 -23.16 12.25 3.74
C LEU A 427 -22.33 11.19 4.48
N PRO A 428 -22.38 11.07 5.83
CA PRO A 428 -21.60 10.02 6.52
C PRO A 428 -21.99 8.59 6.10
N ASP A 429 -23.29 8.32 5.95
CA ASP A 429 -23.78 7.01 5.55
C ASP A 429 -23.46 6.71 4.08
N GLU A 430 -23.58 7.70 3.21
CA GLU A 430 -23.25 7.54 1.79
C GLU A 430 -21.74 7.40 1.57
N LEU A 431 -20.92 8.11 2.35
CA LEU A 431 -19.46 7.99 2.30
C LEU A 431 -19.01 6.57 2.72
N GLU A 432 -19.60 5.99 3.77
CA GLU A 432 -19.34 4.61 4.16
C GLU A 432 -19.65 3.63 3.02
N LYS A 433 -20.81 3.80 2.36
CA LYS A 433 -21.17 2.99 1.19
C LYS A 433 -20.20 3.21 0.02
N GLU A 434 -19.76 4.45 -0.21
CA GLU A 434 -18.79 4.73 -1.27
C GLU A 434 -17.42 4.10 -0.98
N TYR A 435 -16.95 4.09 0.26
CA TYR A 435 -15.74 3.35 0.64
C TYR A 435 -15.89 1.85 0.36
N ALA A 436 -17.04 1.26 0.71
CA ALA A 436 -17.32 -0.16 0.44
C ALA A 436 -17.41 -0.47 -1.06
N ARG A 437 -17.96 0.44 -1.89
CA ARG A 437 -18.05 0.28 -3.35
C ARG A 437 -16.70 0.45 -4.04
N GLU A 438 -15.93 1.44 -3.62
CA GLU A 438 -14.75 1.92 -4.35
C GLU A 438 -13.51 1.07 -4.07
N PHE A 439 -13.32 0.62 -2.83
CA PHE A 439 -12.08 0.01 -2.37
C PHE A 439 -12.15 -1.50 -2.15
N VAL A 440 -13.21 -2.17 -2.61
CA VAL A 440 -13.30 -3.64 -2.53
C VAL A 440 -12.10 -4.32 -3.19
N GLY A 441 -11.47 -5.23 -2.48
CA GLY A 441 -10.26 -5.92 -2.93
C GLY A 441 -9.00 -5.06 -2.88
N GLU A 442 -9.04 -3.88 -2.22
CA GLU A 442 -7.89 -3.00 -2.00
C GLU A 442 -7.49 -2.91 -0.52
N GLY A 443 -8.20 -3.61 0.37
CA GLY A 443 -7.87 -3.71 1.79
C GLY A 443 -8.01 -2.41 2.58
N GLN A 444 -8.93 -1.50 2.22
CA GLN A 444 -9.07 -0.19 2.87
C GLN A 444 -10.24 -0.11 3.87
N LEU A 445 -11.28 -0.91 3.71
CA LEU A 445 -12.54 -0.74 4.43
C LEU A 445 -12.40 -0.97 5.95
N PHE A 446 -11.59 -1.93 6.39
CA PHE A 446 -11.34 -2.16 7.82
C PHE A 446 -10.68 -0.96 8.48
N PHE A 447 -9.73 -0.34 7.80
CA PHE A 447 -9.02 0.84 8.31
C PHE A 447 -9.93 2.08 8.34
N TYR A 448 -10.89 2.17 7.42
CA TYR A 448 -11.96 3.17 7.48
C TYR A 448 -12.78 3.02 8.77
N TYR A 449 -13.24 1.81 9.10
CA TYR A 449 -13.98 1.55 10.32
C TYR A 449 -13.14 1.79 11.58
N LYS A 450 -11.90 1.33 11.58
CA LYS A 450 -10.98 1.47 12.71
C LYS A 450 -10.71 2.94 13.05
N ARG A 451 -10.37 3.77 12.05
CA ARG A 451 -10.08 5.19 12.32
C ARG A 451 -11.31 5.97 12.80
N LEU A 452 -12.51 5.57 12.38
CA LEU A 452 -13.76 6.16 12.84
C LEU A 452 -14.20 5.63 14.22
N ALA A 453 -13.50 4.64 14.79
CA ALA A 453 -13.88 3.95 16.02
C ALA A 453 -15.32 3.43 15.96
N LYS A 454 -15.73 2.83 14.84
CA LYS A 454 -17.10 2.29 14.70
C LYS A 454 -17.34 1.23 15.77
N GLU A 455 -18.35 1.43 16.62
CA GLU A 455 -18.76 0.45 17.66
C GLU A 455 -19.40 -0.80 17.06
N GLY A 456 -19.91 -0.70 15.84
CA GLY A 456 -20.48 -1.80 15.09
C GLY A 456 -20.21 -1.64 13.60
N ILE A 457 -19.86 -2.74 12.94
CA ILE A 457 -19.70 -2.77 11.49
C ILE A 457 -20.74 -3.68 10.85
N PRO A 458 -21.18 -3.38 9.61
CA PRO A 458 -22.20 -4.16 8.93
C PRO A 458 -21.80 -5.64 8.83
N TYR A 459 -22.72 -6.52 9.21
CA TYR A 459 -22.52 -7.95 9.24
C TYR A 459 -23.66 -8.68 8.55
N ASP A 460 -23.33 -9.59 7.65
CA ASP A 460 -24.30 -10.31 6.87
C ASP A 460 -24.76 -11.62 7.52
N LYS A 461 -25.90 -11.60 8.22
CA LYS A 461 -26.60 -12.82 8.72
C LYS A 461 -27.67 -13.37 7.76
N GLY A 462 -27.69 -12.98 6.49
CA GLY A 462 -28.66 -13.50 5.54
C GLY A 462 -29.62 -12.47 4.94
N ASN A 463 -29.87 -11.36 5.61
CA ASN A 463 -30.72 -10.26 5.15
C ASN A 463 -29.93 -8.95 5.26
N TYR A 464 -28.91 -8.81 4.43
CA TYR A 464 -28.11 -7.60 4.43
C TYR A 464 -28.95 -6.40 3.98
N SER A 465 -29.03 -5.40 4.82
CA SER A 465 -29.57 -4.09 4.48
C SER A 465 -28.80 -3.07 5.28
N TRP A 466 -28.26 -2.03 4.64
CA TRP A 466 -27.64 -0.91 5.33
C TRP A 466 -28.59 -0.19 6.30
N SER A 467 -29.89 -0.39 6.15
CA SER A 467 -30.94 0.20 7.00
C SER A 467 -31.51 -0.73 8.07
N THR A 468 -31.34 -2.07 7.94
CA THR A 468 -31.90 -3.07 8.87
C THR A 468 -30.85 -4.10 9.29
N THR A 469 -29.65 -3.71 9.39
CA THR A 469 -28.45 -4.53 9.46
C THR A 469 -28.30 -5.21 10.80
N SER A 470 -27.88 -6.46 10.77
CA SER A 470 -27.13 -7.01 11.91
C SER A 470 -25.75 -6.37 11.91
N TYR A 471 -25.32 -5.87 13.06
CA TYR A 471 -23.96 -5.38 13.26
C TYR A 471 -23.17 -6.41 14.03
N ILE A 472 -21.89 -6.51 13.75
CA ILE A 472 -20.95 -7.15 14.65
C ILE A 472 -20.37 -6.06 15.54
N ASP A 473 -20.49 -6.23 16.88
CA ASP A 473 -19.94 -5.29 17.83
C ASP A 473 -18.42 -5.25 17.69
N MET A 474 -17.85 -4.06 17.62
CA MET A 474 -16.42 -3.85 17.48
C MET A 474 -15.83 -3.29 18.78
N SER A 475 -14.97 -4.06 19.40
CA SER A 475 -14.18 -3.67 20.55
C SER A 475 -12.72 -3.45 20.14
N THR A 476 -11.93 -2.83 21.02
CA THR A 476 -10.52 -2.52 20.75
C THR A 476 -9.71 -3.76 20.38
N ASP A 477 -9.95 -4.91 21.01
CA ASP A 477 -9.29 -6.18 20.73
C ASP A 477 -9.63 -6.76 19.34
N ARG A 478 -10.78 -6.40 18.75
CA ARG A 478 -11.10 -6.73 17.36
C ARG A 478 -10.42 -5.82 16.35
N TYR A 479 -10.16 -4.56 16.73
CA TYR A 479 -9.42 -3.62 15.88
C TYR A 479 -7.91 -3.78 15.98
N VAL A 480 -7.38 -4.32 17.09
CA VAL A 480 -5.95 -4.32 17.39
C VAL A 480 -5.47 -5.75 17.70
N PRO A 481 -4.96 -6.46 16.70
CA PRO A 481 -4.35 -7.76 16.94
C PRO A 481 -3.11 -7.61 17.83
N SER A 482 -2.81 -8.65 18.61
CA SER A 482 -1.57 -8.69 19.38
C SER A 482 -0.34 -8.61 18.49
N LEU A 483 0.72 -7.99 19.01
CA LEU A 483 2.03 -8.05 18.34
C LEU A 483 2.44 -9.51 18.10
N PRO A 484 3.20 -9.78 17.02
CA PRO A 484 3.72 -11.11 16.75
C PRO A 484 4.54 -11.69 17.89
N ASP A 485 4.50 -13.01 18.04
CA ASP A 485 5.21 -13.70 19.12
C ASP A 485 6.73 -13.51 19.02
N SER A 486 7.31 -13.41 17.80
CA SER A 486 8.73 -13.07 17.63
C SER A 486 9.09 -11.72 18.23
N GLU A 487 8.25 -10.71 18.04
CA GLU A 487 8.48 -9.37 18.58
C GLU A 487 8.38 -9.34 20.09
N LYS A 488 7.40 -10.05 20.68
CA LYS A 488 7.25 -10.18 22.13
C LYS A 488 8.43 -10.91 22.77
N ASN A 489 8.86 -12.04 22.19
CA ASN A 489 9.91 -12.88 22.75
C ASN A 489 11.28 -12.18 22.75
N ASN A 490 11.56 -11.33 21.76
CA ASN A 490 12.78 -10.55 21.69
C ASN A 490 12.86 -9.42 22.74
N ARG A 491 11.76 -9.16 23.45
CA ARG A 491 11.66 -8.08 24.47
C ARG A 491 11.57 -8.60 25.92
N VAL A 492 11.55 -9.93 26.09
CA VAL A 492 11.55 -10.55 27.41
C VAL A 492 12.99 -10.71 27.86
N GLU A 493 13.58 -9.61 28.38
CA GLU A 493 14.74 -9.64 29.28
C GLU A 493 14.52 -8.70 30.45
#